data_8371d141cd44961097a1c9d096e8e3a5
#
_entry.id   8371d141cd44961097a1c9d096e8e3a5
#
_cell.length_a   1.000
_cell.length_b   1.000
_cell.length_c   1.000
_cell.angle_alpha   90.00
_cell.angle_beta   90.00
_cell.angle_gamma   90.00
#
_symmetry.space_group_name_H-M   'P 1'
#
loop_
_entity.id
_entity.type
_entity.pdbx_description
1 polymer ?
#
loop_
_entity_poly.entity_id
_entity_poly.type
_entity_poly.pdbx_seq_one_letter_code
_entity_poly.pdbx_strand_id
1 'polypeptide(L)'
;MKKHDPLKPLATVLTSIGLMGLVACTAGPVPTGMVPTALDPGRSVRALTTVSATGVQVYECRAVAGTATPAWTFVAPEAELFDERGRPIGRHGAGPYWQGLDGSRVVGSVRARADAPVPGAIPWLLLATHSTGAAGVLSPVSFIQRLHTEGGVAPAGGCDAASIGRQTRVGYRADYRLFIPA
;
A
#
# COMPACT_ATOMS: atom_id res chain seq x y z
N MET A 1 73.05 -52.86 -25.36
CA MET A 1 71.93 -52.50 -26.28
C MET A 1 70.75 -52.08 -25.41
N LYS A 2 70.55 -50.77 -25.24
CA LYS A 2 69.40 -50.19 -24.50
C LYS A 2 68.38 -49.68 -25.51
N LYS A 3 67.17 -50.25 -25.44
CA LYS A 3 66.01 -49.80 -26.24
C LYS A 3 65.43 -48.57 -25.58
N HIS A 4 65.27 -47.51 -26.34
CA HIS A 4 64.49 -46.32 -25.95
C HIS A 4 63.04 -46.50 -26.31
N ASP A 5 62.13 -46.39 -25.33
CA ASP A 5 60.66 -46.29 -25.54
C ASP A 5 60.31 -44.82 -25.79
N PRO A 6 59.37 -44.52 -26.74
CA PRO A 6 58.95 -43.14 -27.01
C PRO A 6 57.85 -42.70 -26.03
N LEU A 7 58.02 -41.49 -25.48
CA LEU A 7 57.05 -40.76 -24.67
C LEU A 7 55.76 -40.47 -25.46
N LYS A 8 54.60 -40.79 -24.90
CA LYS A 8 53.30 -40.40 -25.40
C LYS A 8 52.97 -38.99 -24.91
N PRO A 9 52.39 -38.11 -25.76
CA PRO A 9 51.95 -36.77 -25.31
C PRO A 9 50.68 -36.82 -24.48
N LEU A 10 50.69 -36.12 -23.34
CA LEU A 10 49.56 -35.91 -22.48
C LEU A 10 48.62 -34.85 -23.11
N ALA A 11 47.41 -35.23 -23.45
CA ALA A 11 46.40 -34.32 -23.93
C ALA A 11 45.77 -33.56 -22.76
N THR A 12 46.02 -32.26 -22.69
CA THR A 12 45.42 -31.36 -21.71
C THR A 12 43.99 -30.99 -22.16
N VAL A 13 43.00 -31.50 -21.45
CA VAL A 13 41.61 -31.13 -21.64
C VAL A 13 41.34 -29.83 -20.88
N LEU A 14 41.16 -28.72 -21.59
CA LEU A 14 40.68 -27.46 -21.02
C LEU A 14 39.15 -27.55 -20.82
N THR A 15 38.72 -27.65 -19.57
CA THR A 15 37.31 -27.57 -19.20
C THR A 15 36.96 -26.08 -19.06
N SER A 16 36.21 -25.56 -20.03
CA SER A 16 35.65 -24.21 -19.97
C SER A 16 34.44 -24.19 -19.01
N ILE A 17 34.59 -23.62 -17.83
CA ILE A 17 33.51 -23.37 -16.89
C ILE A 17 32.78 -22.08 -17.36
N GLY A 18 31.62 -22.26 -17.98
CA GLY A 18 30.71 -21.15 -18.35
C GLY A 18 30.08 -20.57 -17.09
N LEU A 19 30.46 -19.36 -16.73
CA LEU A 19 29.84 -18.59 -15.66
C LEU A 19 28.47 -18.05 -16.14
N MET A 20 27.39 -18.75 -15.79
CA MET A 20 26.02 -18.30 -16.06
C MET A 20 25.69 -17.17 -15.07
N GLY A 21 25.81 -15.92 -15.51
CA GLY A 21 25.44 -14.73 -14.74
C GLY A 21 23.93 -14.67 -14.56
N LEU A 22 23.44 -14.84 -13.33
CA LEU A 22 22.07 -14.52 -12.94
C LEU A 22 21.91 -13.00 -12.99
N VAL A 23 21.20 -12.50 -14.01
CA VAL A 23 20.74 -11.10 -14.04
C VAL A 23 19.59 -10.98 -13.06
N ALA A 24 19.86 -10.57 -11.83
CA ALA A 24 18.83 -10.15 -10.89
C ALA A 24 18.28 -8.80 -11.38
N CYS A 25 17.04 -8.80 -11.88
CA CYS A 25 16.29 -7.56 -12.10
C CYS A 25 16.00 -6.93 -10.73
N THR A 26 16.87 -6.04 -10.28
CA THR A 26 16.55 -5.15 -9.15
C THR A 26 15.56 -4.11 -9.64
N ALA A 27 14.31 -4.19 -9.16
CA ALA A 27 13.38 -3.07 -9.31
C ALA A 27 14.00 -1.86 -8.60
N GLY A 28 14.37 -0.84 -9.38
CA GLY A 28 14.91 0.40 -8.84
C GLY A 28 13.86 1.11 -7.97
N PRO A 29 14.27 1.94 -7.00
CA PRO A 29 13.34 2.73 -6.20
C PRO A 29 12.47 3.61 -7.10
N VAL A 30 11.16 3.53 -6.92
CA VAL A 30 10.20 4.41 -7.61
C VAL A 30 10.50 5.86 -7.20
N PRO A 31 10.70 6.81 -8.14
CA PRO A 31 10.96 8.20 -7.79
C PRO A 31 9.86 8.73 -6.86
N THR A 32 10.26 9.41 -5.78
CA THR A 32 9.35 10.06 -4.83
C THR A 32 8.46 11.05 -5.60
N GLY A 33 7.16 10.78 -5.67
CA GLY A 33 6.17 11.61 -6.39
C GLY A 33 5.49 10.98 -7.60
N MET A 34 6.04 9.90 -8.20
CA MET A 34 5.34 9.19 -9.28
C MET A 34 4.35 8.17 -8.72
N VAL A 35 3.07 8.31 -9.14
CA VAL A 35 2.05 7.32 -8.81
C VAL A 35 2.30 6.05 -9.63
N PRO A 36 2.44 4.87 -8.99
CA PRO A 36 2.60 3.61 -9.71
C PRO A 36 1.45 3.36 -10.68
N THR A 37 1.75 2.83 -11.87
CA THR A 37 0.74 2.53 -12.91
C THR A 37 -0.32 1.53 -12.44
N ALA A 38 0.01 0.65 -11.49
CA ALA A 38 -0.96 -0.25 -10.85
C ALA A 38 -2.10 0.48 -10.12
N LEU A 39 -1.89 1.74 -9.74
CA LEU A 39 -2.89 2.57 -9.08
C LEU A 39 -3.64 3.49 -10.04
N ASP A 40 -3.42 3.39 -11.37
CA ASP A 40 -4.15 4.16 -12.37
C ASP A 40 -5.61 3.64 -12.48
N PRO A 41 -6.63 4.50 -12.27
CA PRO A 41 -8.03 4.11 -12.42
C PRO A 41 -8.48 3.94 -13.88
N GLY A 42 -7.62 4.27 -14.86
CA GLY A 42 -7.88 4.14 -16.29
C GLY A 42 -8.50 5.39 -16.94
N ARG A 43 -8.69 5.30 -18.25
CA ARG A 43 -9.11 6.44 -19.09
C ARG A 43 -10.62 6.74 -19.06
N SER A 44 -11.43 5.85 -18.49
CA SER A 44 -12.89 6.03 -18.38
C SER A 44 -13.31 6.96 -17.25
N VAL A 45 -12.35 7.50 -16.52
CA VAL A 45 -12.58 8.42 -15.40
C VAL A 45 -11.66 9.64 -15.50
N ARG A 46 -12.08 10.72 -14.85
CA ARG A 46 -11.30 11.96 -14.70
C ARG A 46 -11.19 12.34 -13.23
N ALA A 47 -10.11 13.00 -12.88
CA ALA A 47 -9.96 13.55 -11.53
C ALA A 47 -11.02 14.62 -11.26
N LEU A 48 -11.65 14.52 -10.09
CA LEU A 48 -12.57 15.53 -9.58
C LEU A 48 -11.82 16.53 -8.71
N THR A 49 -11.17 16.04 -7.66
CA THR A 49 -10.40 16.85 -6.69
C THR A 49 -9.48 15.96 -5.87
N THR A 50 -8.60 16.58 -5.11
CA THR A 50 -7.82 15.93 -4.06
C THR A 50 -8.21 16.52 -2.71
N VAL A 51 -8.43 15.67 -1.71
CA VAL A 51 -8.70 16.06 -0.34
C VAL A 51 -7.63 15.48 0.57
N SER A 52 -7.15 16.24 1.54
CA SER A 52 -6.22 15.73 2.54
C SER A 52 -6.99 15.08 3.70
N ALA A 53 -6.34 14.15 4.38
CA ALA A 53 -6.87 13.49 5.57
C ALA A 53 -5.84 13.53 6.69
N THR A 54 -6.32 13.78 7.91
CA THR A 54 -5.54 13.66 9.13
C THR A 54 -6.34 12.90 10.16
N GLY A 55 -5.74 11.88 10.77
CA GLY A 55 -6.44 11.04 11.73
C GLY A 55 -5.59 9.90 12.26
N VAL A 56 -6.22 8.78 12.55
CA VAL A 56 -5.58 7.59 13.10
C VAL A 56 -6.00 6.32 12.36
N GLN A 57 -5.10 5.35 12.32
CA GLN A 57 -5.41 3.95 12.06
C GLN A 57 -5.62 3.27 13.41
N VAL A 58 -6.76 2.65 13.62
CA VAL A 58 -7.10 1.89 14.83
C VAL A 58 -6.68 0.45 14.61
N TYR A 59 -5.94 -0.10 15.54
CA TYR A 59 -5.55 -1.50 15.58
C TYR A 59 -5.99 -2.14 16.90
N GLU A 60 -6.28 -3.42 16.88
CA GLU A 60 -6.58 -4.23 18.03
C GLU A 60 -5.61 -5.39 18.14
N CYS A 61 -5.08 -5.64 19.32
CA CYS A 61 -4.26 -6.81 19.59
C CYS A 61 -5.14 -8.05 19.60
N ARG A 62 -4.93 -8.95 18.62
CA ARG A 62 -5.74 -10.16 18.43
C ARG A 62 -4.86 -11.40 18.38
N ALA A 63 -5.40 -12.51 18.88
CA ALA A 63 -4.87 -13.83 18.57
C ALA A 63 -4.96 -14.07 17.05
N VAL A 64 -3.88 -14.55 16.44
CA VAL A 64 -3.82 -14.86 15.00
C VAL A 64 -3.88 -16.35 14.82
N ALA A 65 -4.85 -16.84 14.07
CA ALA A 65 -5.01 -18.27 13.82
C ALA A 65 -3.74 -18.88 13.19
N GLY A 66 -3.30 -20.03 13.72
CA GLY A 66 -2.10 -20.70 13.23
C GLY A 66 -0.77 -20.12 13.73
N THR A 67 -0.78 -19.12 14.61
CA THR A 67 0.43 -18.57 15.25
C THR A 67 0.31 -18.61 16.77
N ALA A 68 1.47 -18.72 17.47
CA ALA A 68 1.50 -18.65 18.93
C ALA A 68 1.54 -17.20 19.45
N THR A 69 1.76 -16.22 18.57
CA THR A 69 1.98 -14.84 18.95
C THR A 69 0.83 -13.97 18.47
N PRO A 70 0.15 -13.21 19.35
CA PRO A 70 -0.82 -12.20 18.96
C PRO A 70 -0.19 -11.10 18.10
N ALA A 71 -1.02 -10.41 17.30
CA ALA A 71 -0.57 -9.30 16.48
C ALA A 71 -1.59 -8.16 16.45
N TRP A 72 -1.09 -6.94 16.22
CA TRP A 72 -1.93 -5.80 15.92
C TRP A 72 -2.67 -6.01 14.60
N THR A 73 -3.98 -6.14 14.70
CA THR A 73 -4.88 -6.32 13.54
C THR A 73 -5.59 -5.01 13.27
N PHE A 74 -5.56 -4.56 12.01
CA PHE A 74 -6.26 -3.36 11.59
C PHE A 74 -7.77 -3.48 11.80
N VAL A 75 -8.38 -2.43 12.37
CA VAL A 75 -9.81 -2.33 12.64
C VAL A 75 -10.46 -1.33 11.72
N ALA A 76 -10.01 -0.07 11.76
CA ALA A 76 -10.62 1.02 11.01
C ALA A 76 -9.69 2.24 10.91
N PRO A 77 -9.84 3.07 9.87
CA PRO A 77 -9.40 4.45 9.91
C PRO A 77 -10.42 5.30 10.66
N GLU A 78 -9.96 6.38 11.28
CA GLU A 78 -10.78 7.48 11.77
C GLU A 78 -10.06 8.78 11.43
N ALA A 79 -10.59 9.55 10.48
CA ALA A 79 -9.93 10.77 10.00
C ALA A 79 -10.93 11.85 9.60
N GLU A 80 -10.50 13.09 9.73
CA GLU A 80 -11.14 14.24 9.12
C GLU A 80 -10.57 14.49 7.72
N LEU A 81 -11.44 14.98 6.83
CA LEU A 81 -11.12 15.33 5.46
C LEU A 81 -11.12 16.85 5.31
N PHE A 82 -10.13 17.36 4.57
CA PHE A 82 -9.95 18.81 4.37
C PHE A 82 -9.81 19.11 2.89
N ASP A 83 -10.33 20.28 2.49
CA ASP A 83 -10.11 20.83 1.16
C ASP A 83 -8.68 21.44 1.04
N GLU A 84 -8.34 21.92 -0.17
CA GLU A 84 -7.04 22.55 -0.46
C GLU A 84 -6.77 23.83 0.37
N ARG A 85 -7.79 24.42 1.00
CA ARG A 85 -7.67 25.56 1.90
C ARG A 85 -7.61 25.16 3.36
N GLY A 86 -7.54 23.86 3.66
CA GLY A 86 -7.50 23.32 5.02
C GLY A 86 -8.85 23.41 5.77
N ARG A 87 -9.97 23.62 5.08
CA ARG A 87 -11.29 23.63 5.71
C ARG A 87 -11.82 22.21 5.83
N PRO A 88 -12.40 21.82 6.97
CA PRO A 88 -13.00 20.49 7.12
C PRO A 88 -14.20 20.36 6.18
N ILE A 89 -14.24 19.25 5.43
CA ILE A 89 -15.27 18.97 4.43
C ILE A 89 -15.96 17.62 4.65
N GLY A 90 -15.51 16.82 5.59
CA GLY A 90 -16.08 15.49 5.84
C GLY A 90 -15.20 14.60 6.69
N ARG A 91 -15.48 13.30 6.65
CA ARG A 91 -14.78 12.29 7.45
C ARG A 91 -14.60 10.98 6.68
N HIS A 92 -13.59 10.23 7.12
CA HIS A 92 -13.26 8.90 6.63
C HIS A 92 -13.25 7.91 7.79
N GLY A 93 -13.87 6.76 7.60
CA GLY A 93 -14.03 5.77 8.67
C GLY A 93 -14.17 4.34 8.17
N ALA A 94 -14.59 3.46 9.07
CA ALA A 94 -14.71 2.02 8.85
C ALA A 94 -15.57 1.66 7.64
N GLY A 95 -15.10 0.69 6.85
CA GLY A 95 -15.83 0.17 5.70
C GLY A 95 -15.00 -0.06 4.44
N PRO A 96 -14.02 0.75 4.05
CA PRO A 96 -13.77 2.17 4.34
C PRO A 96 -14.81 3.08 3.67
N TYR A 97 -15.26 4.12 4.35
CA TYR A 97 -16.16 5.12 3.77
C TYR A 97 -15.54 6.52 3.74
N TRP A 98 -15.99 7.37 2.84
CA TRP A 98 -15.81 8.83 2.82
C TRP A 98 -17.18 9.47 2.82
N GLN A 99 -17.38 10.43 3.73
CA GLN A 99 -18.66 11.13 3.90
C GLN A 99 -18.42 12.64 3.92
N GLY A 100 -19.10 13.35 3.03
CA GLY A 100 -19.11 14.80 2.99
C GLY A 100 -20.02 15.41 4.04
N LEU A 101 -19.85 16.71 4.33
CA LEU A 101 -20.72 17.48 5.21
C LEU A 101 -22.15 17.61 4.66
N ASP A 102 -22.32 17.45 3.34
CA ASP A 102 -23.61 17.44 2.64
C ASP A 102 -24.39 16.11 2.81
N GLY A 103 -23.83 15.16 3.57
CA GLY A 103 -24.43 13.85 3.78
C GLY A 103 -24.15 12.84 2.67
N SER A 104 -23.53 13.25 1.55
CA SER A 104 -23.09 12.32 0.51
C SER A 104 -22.03 11.37 1.04
N ARG A 105 -22.10 10.09 0.65
CA ARG A 105 -21.22 9.06 1.17
C ARG A 105 -20.89 8.02 0.10
N VAL A 106 -19.65 7.61 0.06
CA VAL A 106 -19.19 6.46 -0.74
C VAL A 106 -18.47 5.45 0.14
N VAL A 107 -18.57 4.19 -0.23
CA VAL A 107 -17.84 3.06 0.36
C VAL A 107 -16.90 2.50 -0.70
N GLY A 108 -15.65 2.20 -0.29
CA GLY A 108 -14.59 1.72 -1.17
C GLY A 108 -14.25 0.26 -1.00
N SER A 109 -13.77 -0.35 -2.07
CA SER A 109 -13.12 -1.66 -2.07
C SER A 109 -11.77 -1.56 -2.75
N VAL A 110 -10.72 -2.13 -2.12
CA VAL A 110 -9.35 -2.08 -2.65
C VAL A 110 -9.26 -2.85 -3.96
N ARG A 111 -8.73 -2.21 -5.00
CA ARG A 111 -8.44 -2.78 -6.33
C ARG A 111 -6.96 -3.05 -6.53
N ALA A 112 -6.13 -2.11 -6.06
CA ALA A 112 -4.69 -2.23 -6.16
C ALA A 112 -4.01 -1.58 -4.95
N ARG A 113 -2.77 -2.03 -4.69
CA ARG A 113 -1.93 -1.57 -3.60
C ARG A 113 -0.51 -1.40 -4.10
N ALA A 114 0.18 -0.38 -3.59
CA ALA A 114 1.62 -0.19 -3.72
C ALA A 114 2.20 0.24 -2.37
N ASP A 115 3.45 -0.11 -2.11
CA ASP A 115 4.12 0.36 -0.91
C ASP A 115 4.31 1.88 -0.96
N ALA A 116 4.17 2.52 0.19
CA ALA A 116 4.46 3.94 0.31
C ALA A 116 5.98 4.18 0.16
N PRO A 117 6.40 5.26 -0.53
CA PRO A 117 7.81 5.59 -0.63
C PRO A 117 8.42 6.05 0.70
N VAL A 118 7.59 6.47 1.66
CA VAL A 118 7.99 6.91 2.99
C VAL A 118 7.99 5.72 3.95
N PRO A 119 9.12 5.35 4.58
CA PRO A 119 9.18 4.29 5.57
C PRO A 119 8.21 4.54 6.74
N GLY A 120 7.54 3.50 7.23
CA GLY A 120 6.57 3.61 8.32
C GLY A 120 5.21 4.18 7.93
N ALA A 121 4.98 4.48 6.64
CA ALA A 121 3.70 4.92 6.14
C ALA A 121 2.85 3.74 5.65
N ILE A 122 1.53 3.86 5.84
CA ILE A 122 0.57 2.89 5.28
C ILE A 122 0.60 2.92 3.76
N PRO A 123 0.30 1.79 3.07
CA PRO A 123 0.40 1.69 1.62
C PRO A 123 -0.47 2.69 0.86
N TRP A 124 -0.05 3.01 -0.35
CA TRP A 124 -0.86 3.67 -1.35
C TRP A 124 -1.88 2.68 -1.93
N LEU A 125 -3.07 3.17 -2.26
CA LEU A 125 -4.17 2.32 -2.72
C LEU A 125 -4.90 2.94 -3.90
N LEU A 126 -5.45 2.08 -4.76
CA LEU A 126 -6.58 2.39 -5.62
C LEU A 126 -7.81 1.65 -5.07
N LEU A 127 -8.91 2.37 -4.86
CA LEU A 127 -10.18 1.82 -4.41
C LEU A 127 -11.27 2.13 -5.44
N ALA A 128 -12.07 1.14 -5.81
CA ALA A 128 -13.34 1.39 -6.49
C ALA A 128 -14.39 1.75 -5.43
N THR A 129 -15.28 2.68 -5.76
CA THR A 129 -16.28 3.18 -4.82
C THR A 129 -17.69 3.09 -5.39
N HIS A 130 -18.67 3.04 -4.49
CA HIS A 130 -20.09 3.17 -4.81
C HIS A 130 -20.78 4.07 -3.78
N SER A 131 -21.79 4.81 -4.21
CA SER A 131 -22.55 5.70 -3.36
C SER A 131 -23.48 4.91 -2.42
N THR A 132 -23.56 5.33 -1.16
CA THR A 132 -24.42 4.74 -0.11
C THR A 132 -25.15 5.79 0.71
N GLY A 133 -24.88 7.09 0.49
CA GLY A 133 -25.47 8.21 1.23
C GLY A 133 -26.46 9.01 0.38
N ALA A 134 -26.77 10.23 0.86
CA ALA A 134 -27.57 11.18 0.13
C ALA A 134 -26.89 11.60 -1.20
N ALA A 135 -27.66 12.09 -2.15
CA ALA A 135 -27.11 12.74 -3.33
C ALA A 135 -26.29 13.97 -2.93
N GLY A 136 -25.12 14.13 -3.54
CA GLY A 136 -24.21 15.24 -3.23
C GLY A 136 -22.84 15.09 -3.89
N VAL A 137 -21.86 15.83 -3.39
CA VAL A 137 -20.53 15.97 -4.02
C VAL A 137 -19.81 14.63 -4.21
N LEU A 138 -19.94 13.70 -3.27
CA LEU A 138 -19.27 12.39 -3.35
C LEU A 138 -20.07 11.36 -4.17
N SER A 139 -21.36 11.57 -4.44
CA SER A 139 -22.22 10.57 -5.11
C SER A 139 -21.68 10.05 -6.44
N PRO A 140 -21.05 10.88 -7.34
CA PRO A 140 -20.53 10.41 -8.62
C PRO A 140 -19.12 9.79 -8.51
N VAL A 141 -18.49 9.77 -7.33
CA VAL A 141 -17.12 9.26 -7.17
C VAL A 141 -17.11 7.75 -7.38
N SER A 142 -16.36 7.30 -8.38
CA SER A 142 -16.25 5.89 -8.78
C SER A 142 -14.91 5.25 -8.39
N PHE A 143 -13.85 6.08 -8.22
CA PHE A 143 -12.56 5.64 -7.70
C PHE A 143 -11.96 6.66 -6.74
N ILE A 144 -11.17 6.16 -5.80
CA ILE A 144 -10.35 6.95 -4.90
C ILE A 144 -8.94 6.36 -4.89
N GLN A 145 -7.92 7.22 -5.09
CA GLN A 145 -6.53 6.89 -4.78
C GLN A 145 -6.18 7.42 -3.39
N ARG A 146 -5.57 6.58 -2.55
CA ARG A 146 -4.87 7.01 -1.32
C ARG A 146 -3.39 7.14 -1.65
N LEU A 147 -2.85 8.33 -1.54
CA LEU A 147 -1.48 8.68 -1.91
C LEU A 147 -0.80 9.48 -0.78
N HIS A 148 0.49 9.74 -0.91
CA HIS A 148 1.30 10.60 -0.04
C HIS A 148 1.08 10.31 1.45
N THR A 149 1.01 9.02 1.78
CA THR A 149 0.75 8.59 3.15
C THR A 149 1.95 8.84 4.06
N GLU A 150 1.68 9.24 5.29
CA GLU A 150 2.64 9.40 6.37
C GLU A 150 2.13 8.65 7.61
N GLY A 151 2.96 7.84 8.24
CA GLY A 151 2.62 7.08 9.44
C GLY A 151 1.51 6.04 9.24
N GLY A 152 0.82 5.72 10.31
CA GLY A 152 -0.34 4.84 10.32
C GLY A 152 -0.04 3.34 10.38
N VAL A 153 1.22 2.90 10.30
CA VAL A 153 1.59 1.49 10.40
C VAL A 153 1.45 1.00 11.84
N ALA A 154 0.97 -0.21 12.03
CA ALA A 154 0.86 -0.84 13.34
C ALA A 154 2.20 -0.83 14.11
N PRO A 155 2.19 -0.65 15.43
CA PRO A 155 3.42 -0.73 16.22
C PRO A 155 4.09 -2.11 16.08
N ALA A 156 5.43 -2.13 16.10
CA ALA A 156 6.19 -3.38 16.01
C ALA A 156 6.08 -4.25 17.28
N GLY A 157 5.68 -3.68 18.39
CA GLY A 157 5.59 -4.35 19.69
C GLY A 157 4.33 -3.96 20.48
N GLY A 158 4.22 -4.44 21.73
CA GLY A 158 3.12 -4.12 22.65
C GLY A 158 1.83 -4.90 22.43
N CYS A 159 1.85 -5.93 21.57
CA CYS A 159 0.78 -6.91 21.43
C CYS A 159 1.28 -8.28 21.86
N ASP A 160 0.84 -8.72 23.02
CA ASP A 160 1.16 -10.01 23.65
C ASP A 160 -0.13 -10.63 24.24
N ALA A 161 0.00 -11.79 24.86
CA ALA A 161 -1.14 -12.50 25.43
C ALA A 161 -1.91 -11.70 26.50
N ALA A 162 -1.23 -10.82 27.24
CA ALA A 162 -1.86 -9.96 28.24
C ALA A 162 -2.53 -8.73 27.65
N SER A 163 -2.24 -8.44 26.38
CA SER A 163 -2.74 -7.25 25.65
C SER A 163 -3.89 -7.59 24.69
N ILE A 164 -4.30 -8.85 24.56
CA ILE A 164 -5.42 -9.25 23.68
C ILE A 164 -6.67 -8.43 24.02
N GLY A 165 -7.32 -7.88 22.98
CA GLY A 165 -8.47 -7.00 23.09
C GLY A 165 -8.13 -5.51 23.28
N ARG A 166 -6.88 -5.16 23.59
CA ARG A 166 -6.46 -3.76 23.68
C ARG A 166 -6.39 -3.13 22.30
N GLN A 167 -6.77 -1.86 22.21
CA GLN A 167 -6.65 -1.07 20.99
C GLN A 167 -5.53 -0.05 21.10
N THR A 168 -4.93 0.24 19.94
CA THR A 168 -3.98 1.34 19.76
C THR A 168 -4.40 2.21 18.58
N ARG A 169 -4.08 3.50 18.64
CA ARG A 169 -4.43 4.54 17.66
C ARG A 169 -3.15 5.14 17.12
N VAL A 170 -2.85 4.88 15.85
CA VAL A 170 -1.60 5.32 15.23
C VAL A 170 -1.90 6.46 14.27
N GLY A 171 -1.31 7.63 14.52
CA GLY A 171 -1.49 8.82 13.70
C GLY A 171 -1.10 8.60 12.24
N TYR A 172 -1.88 9.11 11.30
CA TYR A 172 -1.55 9.11 9.89
C TYR A 172 -2.06 10.35 9.17
N ARG A 173 -1.44 10.63 8.02
CA ARG A 173 -1.91 11.56 7.01
C ARG A 173 -1.96 10.86 5.66
N ALA A 174 -2.83 11.34 4.77
CA ALA A 174 -2.93 10.87 3.40
C ALA A 174 -3.59 11.92 2.51
N ASP A 175 -3.33 11.84 1.21
CA ASP A 175 -4.14 12.50 0.19
C ASP A 175 -5.08 11.47 -0.43
N TYR A 176 -6.34 11.85 -0.60
CA TYR A 176 -7.35 11.11 -1.34
C TYR A 176 -7.69 11.85 -2.63
N ARG A 177 -7.23 11.33 -3.75
CA ARG A 177 -7.59 11.83 -5.08
C ARG A 177 -8.86 11.13 -5.54
N LEU A 178 -9.91 11.92 -5.77
CA LEU A 178 -11.25 11.43 -6.13
C LEU A 178 -11.42 11.46 -7.65
N PHE A 179 -12.06 10.43 -8.21
CA PHE A 179 -12.33 10.30 -9.65
C PHE A 179 -13.80 10.03 -9.89
N ILE A 180 -14.32 10.64 -10.96
CA ILE A 180 -15.68 10.44 -11.46
C ILE A 180 -15.62 9.95 -12.91
N PRO A 181 -16.68 9.36 -13.46
CA PRO A 181 -16.76 9.02 -14.87
C PRO A 181 -16.40 10.20 -15.77
N ALA A 182 -15.71 9.93 -16.90
CA ALA A 182 -15.25 10.93 -17.88
C ALA A 182 -16.42 11.51 -18.66
#